data_44117e3d97de4d3d13e7af014329e6ec
#
_entry.id   44117e3d97de4d3d13e7af014329e6ec
#
_cell.length_a   1.000
_cell.length_b   1.000
_cell.length_c   1.000
_cell.angle_alpha   90.00
_cell.angle_beta   90.00
_cell.angle_gamma   90.00
#
_symmetry.space_group_name_H-M   'P 1'
#
loop_
_entity.id
_entity.type
_entity.pdbx_description
1 polymer ?
#
loop_
_entity_poly.entity_id
_entity_poly.type
_entity_poly.pdbx_seq_one_letter_code
_entity_poly.pdbx_strand_id
1 'polypeptide(L)'
;IWSLGEDGQEDLCDYINNKYDIRPQNKDLGLVLKQLIEETVNDVIDDEISEILKEKQGSYLEDLDIDTIRKEYRELFIHSAWYMLLRRCGIEPGDYMYLEDFRAITDFNNINVISCLGTPVSEQCSFVLKDISRYLWQKNLQKNRAESIVQSNQREYNKDNKTQEQKRGVNRNDVDIHKEGGRTAVSGSGI
;
A
#
# COMPACT_ATOMS: atom_id res chain seq x y z
N ILE A 1 -3.70 -9.63 -4.52
CA ILE A 1 -4.16 -8.34 -5.08
C ILE A 1 -4.50 -7.47 -3.90
N TRP A 2 -3.94 -6.27 -3.83
CA TRP A 2 -4.29 -5.25 -2.86
C TRP A 2 -5.40 -4.37 -3.42
N SER A 3 -6.32 -3.95 -2.58
CA SER A 3 -7.32 -2.94 -2.89
C SER A 3 -6.95 -1.68 -2.09
N LEU A 4 -6.26 -0.76 -2.75
CA LEU A 4 -5.85 0.51 -2.16
C LEU A 4 -6.88 1.58 -2.55
N GLY A 5 -7.42 2.30 -1.55
CA GLY A 5 -8.16 3.53 -1.81
C GLY A 5 -7.22 4.66 -2.27
N GLU A 6 -7.78 5.78 -2.74
CA GLU A 6 -7.00 6.91 -3.27
C GLU A 6 -5.91 7.38 -2.30
N ASP A 7 -6.24 7.60 -1.01
CA ASP A 7 -5.27 7.98 0.02
C ASP A 7 -4.14 6.94 0.17
N GLY A 8 -4.48 5.65 0.05
CA GLY A 8 -3.51 4.57 0.14
C GLY A 8 -2.57 4.50 -1.05
N GLN A 9 -3.05 4.88 -2.23
CA GLN A 9 -2.24 4.97 -3.44
C GLN A 9 -1.27 6.18 -3.38
N GLU A 10 -1.75 7.35 -2.94
CA GLU A 10 -0.91 8.54 -2.77
C GLU A 10 0.22 8.29 -1.77
N ASP A 11 -0.09 7.71 -0.60
CA ASP A 11 0.91 7.34 0.40
C ASP A 11 1.94 6.33 -0.13
N LEU A 12 1.52 5.40 -0.98
CA LEU A 12 2.42 4.43 -1.57
C LEU A 12 3.32 5.07 -2.65
N CYS A 13 2.78 6.01 -3.44
CA CYS A 13 3.55 6.82 -4.36
C CYS A 13 4.67 7.58 -3.65
N ASP A 14 4.34 8.28 -2.55
CA ASP A 14 5.30 9.02 -1.75
C ASP A 14 6.39 8.10 -1.17
N TYR A 15 5.99 6.92 -0.68
CA TYR A 15 6.92 5.93 -0.18
C TYR A 15 7.92 5.48 -1.26
N ILE A 16 7.42 5.09 -2.44
CA ILE A 16 8.26 4.60 -3.55
C ILE A 16 9.17 5.71 -4.06
N ASN A 17 8.61 6.91 -4.33
CA ASN A 17 9.37 8.06 -4.81
C ASN A 17 10.53 8.41 -3.86
N ASN A 18 10.27 8.41 -2.56
CA ASN A 18 11.29 8.76 -1.56
C ASN A 18 12.33 7.64 -1.37
N LYS A 19 11.89 6.39 -1.36
CA LYS A 19 12.77 5.26 -1.11
C LYS A 19 13.75 5.00 -2.25
N TYR A 20 13.29 5.12 -3.49
CA TYR A 20 14.07 4.84 -4.69
C TYR A 20 14.59 6.11 -5.38
N ASP A 21 14.42 7.27 -4.74
CA ASP A 21 14.83 8.61 -5.26
C ASP A 21 14.33 8.89 -6.69
N ILE A 22 13.09 8.47 -6.99
CA ILE A 22 12.50 8.63 -8.32
C ILE A 22 12.24 10.10 -8.61
N ARG A 23 12.72 10.60 -9.76
CA ARG A 23 12.56 11.98 -10.22
C ARG A 23 12.17 12.04 -11.71
N PRO A 24 11.21 12.89 -12.12
CA PRO A 24 10.34 13.70 -11.25
C PRO A 24 9.36 12.85 -10.44
N GLN A 25 8.95 13.33 -9.27
CA GLN A 25 7.95 12.64 -8.45
C GLN A 25 6.60 12.64 -9.17
N ASN A 26 5.99 11.47 -9.27
CA ASN A 26 4.66 11.30 -9.82
C ASN A 26 3.68 10.93 -8.71
N LYS A 27 2.41 11.31 -8.88
CA LYS A 27 1.32 10.97 -7.96
C LYS A 27 0.42 9.83 -8.47
N ASP A 28 0.58 9.45 -9.72
CA ASP A 28 -0.08 8.29 -10.31
C ASP A 28 0.73 7.04 -10.00
N LEU A 29 0.15 6.12 -9.23
CA LEU A 29 0.83 4.90 -8.81
C LEU A 29 1.26 4.02 -9.99
N GLY A 30 0.45 3.97 -11.06
CA GLY A 30 0.79 3.23 -12.26
C GLY A 30 2.07 3.77 -12.91
N LEU A 31 2.20 5.09 -13.02
CA LEU A 31 3.38 5.75 -13.58
C LEU A 31 4.60 5.65 -12.66
N VAL A 32 4.40 5.74 -11.34
CA VAL A 32 5.48 5.55 -10.35
C VAL A 32 6.07 4.14 -10.44
N LEU A 33 5.21 3.12 -10.58
CA LEU A 33 5.66 1.73 -10.76
C LEU A 33 6.44 1.55 -12.07
N LYS A 34 6.04 2.23 -13.16
CA LYS A 34 6.79 2.22 -14.42
C LYS A 34 8.19 2.81 -14.25
N GLN A 35 8.26 4.02 -13.67
CA GLN A 35 9.54 4.69 -13.43
C GLN A 35 10.47 3.83 -12.57
N LEU A 36 9.95 3.18 -11.52
CA LEU A 36 10.72 2.27 -10.70
C LEU A 36 11.35 1.13 -11.52
N ILE A 37 10.59 0.53 -12.45
CA ILE A 37 11.13 -0.54 -13.30
C ILE A 37 12.13 0.01 -14.32
N GLU A 38 11.88 1.20 -14.89
CA GLU A 38 12.79 1.85 -15.83
C GLU A 38 14.17 2.14 -15.22
N GLU A 39 14.23 2.48 -13.93
CA GLU A 39 15.48 2.68 -13.20
C GLU A 39 16.18 1.34 -12.90
N THR A 40 15.42 0.35 -12.44
CA THR A 40 16.00 -0.92 -11.98
C THR A 40 16.42 -1.86 -13.12
N VAL A 41 15.82 -1.77 -14.32
CA VAL A 41 16.21 -2.62 -15.46
C VAL A 41 17.65 -2.38 -15.89
N ASN A 42 18.17 -1.18 -15.71
CA ASN A 42 19.55 -0.84 -16.09
C ASN A 42 20.58 -1.63 -15.29
N ASP A 43 20.25 -2.05 -14.07
CA ASP A 43 21.16 -2.81 -13.18
C ASP A 43 21.35 -4.27 -13.64
N VAL A 44 20.37 -4.82 -14.38
CA VAL A 44 20.37 -6.25 -14.76
C VAL A 44 20.59 -6.48 -16.26
N ILE A 45 20.37 -5.46 -17.10
CA ILE A 45 20.28 -5.63 -18.56
C ILE A 45 21.55 -6.20 -19.19
N ASP A 46 22.73 -5.81 -18.72
CA ASP A 46 23.98 -6.23 -19.32
C ASP A 46 24.27 -7.71 -19.12
N ASP A 47 23.95 -8.23 -17.94
CA ASP A 47 24.10 -9.65 -17.59
C ASP A 47 23.11 -10.48 -18.42
N GLU A 48 21.85 -10.05 -18.52
CA GLU A 48 20.81 -10.77 -19.25
C GLU A 48 21.05 -10.78 -20.77
N ILE A 49 21.51 -9.67 -21.34
CA ILE A 49 21.90 -9.62 -22.76
C ILE A 49 23.05 -10.59 -23.03
N SER A 50 24.01 -10.71 -22.10
CA SER A 50 25.10 -11.65 -22.24
C SER A 50 24.62 -13.11 -22.25
N GLU A 51 23.59 -13.47 -21.47
CA GLU A 51 22.97 -14.80 -21.50
C GLU A 51 22.15 -15.02 -22.78
N ILE A 52 21.35 -14.03 -23.21
CA ILE A 52 20.57 -14.11 -24.46
C ILE A 52 21.50 -14.36 -25.65
N LEU A 53 22.65 -13.69 -25.72
CA LEU A 53 23.61 -13.88 -26.83
C LEU A 53 24.17 -15.30 -26.90
N LYS A 54 24.23 -16.03 -25.78
CA LYS A 54 24.64 -17.44 -25.76
C LYS A 54 23.50 -18.36 -26.23
N GLU A 55 22.27 -18.02 -25.93
CA GLU A 55 21.08 -18.87 -26.10
C GLU A 55 20.26 -18.53 -27.35
N LYS A 56 20.58 -17.44 -28.08
CA LYS A 56 19.75 -16.93 -29.18
C LYS A 56 19.70 -17.82 -30.43
N GLN A 57 20.54 -18.84 -30.53
CA GLN A 57 20.56 -19.73 -31.67
C GLN A 57 19.22 -20.44 -31.88
N GLY A 58 18.68 -20.39 -33.11
CA GLY A 58 17.38 -20.95 -33.42
C GLY A 58 16.17 -20.11 -32.99
N SER A 59 16.37 -18.91 -32.48
CA SER A 59 15.33 -17.91 -32.27
C SER A 59 15.34 -16.84 -33.35
N TYR A 60 14.30 -16.00 -33.42
CA TYR A 60 14.30 -14.86 -34.36
C TYR A 60 15.31 -13.77 -33.98
N LEU A 61 15.87 -13.82 -32.75
CA LEU A 61 16.96 -12.94 -32.31
C LEU A 61 18.32 -13.30 -32.96
N GLU A 62 18.45 -14.49 -33.58
CA GLU A 62 19.74 -14.97 -34.08
C GLU A 62 20.36 -13.99 -35.08
N ASP A 63 19.55 -13.42 -35.98
CA ASP A 63 20.00 -12.51 -37.02
C ASP A 63 20.01 -11.04 -36.63
N LEU A 64 19.56 -10.72 -35.40
CA LEU A 64 19.52 -9.34 -34.88
C LEU A 64 20.87 -8.92 -34.31
N ASP A 65 21.18 -7.63 -34.47
CA ASP A 65 22.32 -7.02 -33.82
C ASP A 65 22.07 -6.80 -32.32
N ILE A 66 23.15 -6.66 -31.56
CA ILE A 66 23.10 -6.56 -30.11
C ILE A 66 22.32 -5.34 -29.61
N ASP A 67 22.39 -4.22 -30.33
CA ASP A 67 21.69 -2.99 -29.89
C ASP A 67 20.19 -3.13 -30.09
N THR A 68 19.75 -3.79 -31.15
CA THR A 68 18.34 -4.13 -31.38
C THR A 68 17.84 -5.11 -30.33
N ILE A 69 18.59 -6.21 -30.05
CA ILE A 69 18.24 -7.17 -28.99
C ILE A 69 18.11 -6.46 -27.63
N ARG A 70 19.06 -5.61 -27.29
CA ARG A 70 19.08 -4.85 -26.02
C ARG A 70 17.85 -3.95 -25.90
N LYS A 71 17.49 -3.25 -26.96
CA LYS A 71 16.32 -2.37 -27.00
C LYS A 71 15.04 -3.16 -26.79
N GLU A 72 14.83 -4.22 -27.55
CA GLU A 72 13.63 -5.07 -27.48
C GLU A 72 13.52 -5.75 -26.11
N TYR A 73 14.61 -6.29 -25.59
CA TYR A 73 14.65 -6.87 -24.25
C TYR A 73 14.23 -5.85 -23.18
N ARG A 74 14.83 -4.64 -23.24
CA ARG A 74 14.53 -3.60 -22.26
C ARG A 74 13.05 -3.19 -22.28
N GLU A 75 12.48 -3.00 -23.45
CA GLU A 75 11.08 -2.64 -23.63
C GLU A 75 10.16 -3.77 -23.09
N LEU A 76 10.42 -5.01 -23.47
CA LEU A 76 9.66 -6.16 -23.00
C LEU A 76 9.78 -6.37 -21.49
N PHE A 77 10.97 -6.21 -20.92
CA PHE A 77 11.19 -6.30 -19.49
C PHE A 77 10.33 -5.27 -18.75
N ILE A 78 10.40 -4.00 -19.18
CA ILE A 78 9.66 -2.90 -18.55
C ILE A 78 8.16 -3.18 -18.62
N HIS A 79 7.62 -3.46 -19.81
CA HIS A 79 6.18 -3.68 -19.99
C HIS A 79 5.70 -4.92 -19.21
N SER A 80 6.46 -6.02 -19.21
CA SER A 80 6.10 -7.24 -18.50
C SER A 80 6.09 -7.06 -16.99
N ALA A 81 7.13 -6.45 -16.44
CA ALA A 81 7.23 -6.18 -15.01
C ALA A 81 6.16 -5.16 -14.57
N TRP A 82 5.96 -4.11 -15.35
CA TRP A 82 4.93 -3.10 -15.09
C TRP A 82 3.54 -3.70 -15.11
N TYR A 83 3.19 -4.49 -16.11
CA TYR A 83 1.92 -5.23 -16.18
C TYR A 83 1.68 -6.06 -14.90
N MET A 84 2.68 -6.84 -14.47
CA MET A 84 2.58 -7.66 -13.27
C MET A 84 2.35 -6.83 -12.02
N LEU A 85 3.05 -5.71 -11.87
CA LEU A 85 2.91 -4.81 -10.71
C LEU A 85 1.53 -4.14 -10.69
N LEU A 86 1.05 -3.62 -11.83
CA LEU A 86 -0.29 -3.02 -11.94
C LEU A 86 -1.36 -4.01 -11.49
N ARG A 87 -1.35 -5.23 -12.05
CA ARG A 87 -2.32 -6.29 -11.68
C ARG A 87 -2.28 -6.64 -10.20
N ARG A 88 -1.10 -6.66 -9.59
CA ARG A 88 -0.94 -6.97 -8.17
C ARG A 88 -1.39 -5.84 -7.27
N CYS A 89 -1.23 -4.60 -7.70
CA CYS A 89 -1.69 -3.40 -7.01
C CYS A 89 -3.18 -3.10 -7.24
N GLY A 90 -3.89 -3.91 -8.04
CA GLY A 90 -5.32 -3.73 -8.32
C GLY A 90 -5.61 -2.62 -9.32
N ILE A 91 -4.61 -2.24 -10.13
CA ILE A 91 -4.73 -1.24 -11.21
C ILE A 91 -4.98 -1.99 -12.51
N GLU A 92 -5.87 -1.46 -13.37
CA GLU A 92 -6.16 -2.06 -14.66
C GLU A 92 -5.06 -1.69 -15.69
N PRO A 93 -4.30 -2.67 -16.22
CA PRO A 93 -3.22 -2.36 -17.17
C PRO A 93 -3.67 -1.70 -18.46
N GLY A 94 -4.91 -1.96 -18.90
CA GLY A 94 -5.46 -1.37 -20.12
C GLY A 94 -5.56 0.15 -20.11
N ASP A 95 -5.46 0.79 -18.93
CA ASP A 95 -5.41 2.25 -18.80
C ASP A 95 -4.01 2.82 -19.11
N TYR A 96 -2.98 1.96 -19.19
CA TYR A 96 -1.57 2.36 -19.28
C TYR A 96 -0.81 1.76 -20.47
N MET A 97 -1.25 0.62 -21.00
CA MET A 97 -0.51 -0.10 -22.03
C MET A 97 -1.44 -0.85 -22.97
N TYR A 98 -0.91 -1.15 -24.15
CA TYR A 98 -1.61 -1.84 -25.22
C TYR A 98 -0.94 -3.18 -25.54
N LEU A 99 -1.64 -4.05 -26.28
CA LEU A 99 -1.10 -5.35 -26.68
C LEU A 99 0.14 -5.21 -27.57
N GLU A 100 0.21 -4.14 -28.35
CA GLU A 100 1.32 -3.80 -29.22
C GLU A 100 2.64 -3.60 -28.49
N ASP A 101 2.61 -3.18 -27.21
CA ASP A 101 3.79 -2.99 -26.36
C ASP A 101 4.54 -4.31 -26.08
N PHE A 102 3.86 -5.45 -26.29
CA PHE A 102 4.43 -6.79 -26.14
C PHE A 102 4.79 -7.46 -27.46
N ARG A 103 4.72 -6.75 -28.59
CA ARG A 103 4.89 -7.34 -29.93
C ARG A 103 6.22 -8.06 -30.10
N ALA A 104 7.30 -7.50 -29.57
CA ALA A 104 8.64 -8.08 -29.72
C ALA A 104 8.81 -9.44 -29.00
N ILE A 105 7.84 -9.85 -28.14
CA ILE A 105 7.89 -11.16 -27.48
C ILE A 105 7.95 -12.33 -28.47
N THR A 106 7.44 -12.15 -29.69
CA THR A 106 7.46 -13.17 -30.74
C THR A 106 8.88 -13.50 -31.20
N ASP A 107 9.81 -12.57 -31.00
CA ASP A 107 11.20 -12.75 -31.42
C ASP A 107 12.00 -13.58 -30.40
N PHE A 108 11.51 -13.64 -29.17
CA PHE A 108 12.00 -14.48 -28.06
C PHE A 108 11.41 -15.91 -28.12
N ASN A 109 11.26 -16.48 -29.31
CA ASN A 109 10.52 -17.73 -29.55
C ASN A 109 11.26 -19.02 -29.20
N ASN A 110 12.37 -18.95 -28.48
CA ASN A 110 13.12 -20.09 -27.94
C ASN A 110 12.92 -20.17 -26.42
N ILE A 111 12.77 -21.37 -25.88
CA ILE A 111 12.50 -21.58 -24.44
C ILE A 111 13.60 -21.01 -23.54
N ASN A 112 14.85 -21.11 -23.94
CA ASN A 112 15.96 -20.56 -23.18
C ASN A 112 15.95 -19.04 -23.21
N VAL A 113 15.76 -18.46 -24.39
CA VAL A 113 15.72 -17.01 -24.59
C VAL A 113 14.55 -16.38 -23.83
N ILE A 114 13.34 -16.97 -23.88
CA ILE A 114 12.20 -16.45 -23.12
C ILE A 114 12.41 -16.59 -21.61
N SER A 115 13.16 -17.59 -21.17
CA SER A 115 13.51 -17.75 -19.76
C SER A 115 14.47 -16.67 -19.28
N CYS A 116 15.40 -16.20 -20.13
CA CYS A 116 16.26 -15.04 -19.84
C CYS A 116 15.45 -13.73 -19.68
N LEU A 117 14.23 -13.64 -20.20
CA LEU A 117 13.33 -12.53 -19.94
C LEU A 117 12.44 -12.78 -18.72
N GLY A 118 11.79 -13.93 -18.64
CA GLY A 118 10.75 -14.22 -17.68
C GLY A 118 11.26 -14.35 -16.24
N THR A 119 12.44 -14.94 -16.06
CA THR A 119 13.02 -15.14 -14.72
C THR A 119 13.39 -13.81 -14.07
N PRO A 120 14.19 -12.92 -14.69
CA PRO A 120 14.53 -11.62 -14.11
C PRO A 120 13.31 -10.72 -13.87
N VAL A 121 12.34 -10.72 -14.80
CA VAL A 121 11.07 -10.00 -14.62
C VAL A 121 10.35 -10.47 -13.36
N SER A 122 10.25 -11.79 -13.16
CA SER A 122 9.59 -12.37 -11.98
C SER A 122 10.32 -12.04 -10.69
N GLU A 123 11.64 -12.10 -10.68
CA GLU A 123 12.49 -11.77 -9.53
C GLU A 123 12.37 -10.30 -9.15
N GLN A 124 12.45 -9.40 -10.12
CA GLN A 124 12.30 -7.97 -9.92
C GLN A 124 10.92 -7.62 -9.36
N CYS A 125 9.85 -8.17 -9.96
CA CYS A 125 8.50 -7.99 -9.43
C CYS A 125 8.36 -8.51 -8.01
N SER A 126 8.92 -9.68 -7.71
CA SER A 126 8.89 -10.26 -6.38
C SER A 126 9.60 -9.40 -5.34
N PHE A 127 10.72 -8.78 -5.71
CA PHE A 127 11.44 -7.85 -4.85
C PHE A 127 10.58 -6.62 -4.53
N VAL A 128 10.06 -5.94 -5.55
CA VAL A 128 9.20 -4.75 -5.41
C VAL A 128 7.94 -5.07 -4.59
N LEU A 129 7.26 -6.18 -4.89
CA LEU A 129 6.03 -6.57 -4.20
C LEU A 129 6.26 -6.92 -2.72
N LYS A 130 7.39 -7.55 -2.39
CA LYS A 130 7.77 -7.79 -0.98
C LYS A 130 7.99 -6.49 -0.23
N ASP A 131 8.58 -5.51 -0.89
CA ASP A 131 8.83 -4.21 -0.30
C ASP A 131 7.55 -3.43 -0.04
N ILE A 132 6.67 -3.35 -1.05
CA ILE A 132 5.33 -2.75 -0.92
C ILE A 132 4.54 -3.45 0.19
N SER A 133 4.55 -4.79 0.21
CA SER A 133 3.85 -5.58 1.24
C SER A 133 4.33 -5.22 2.65
N ARG A 134 5.65 -5.09 2.84
CA ARG A 134 6.24 -4.70 4.12
C ARG A 134 5.80 -3.30 4.55
N TYR A 135 5.82 -2.34 3.64
CA TYR A 135 5.34 -0.98 3.90
C TYR A 135 3.88 -0.95 4.32
N LEU A 136 2.99 -1.59 3.55
CA LEU A 136 1.56 -1.64 3.83
C LEU A 136 1.26 -2.33 5.17
N TRP A 137 1.98 -3.40 5.49
CA TRP A 137 1.85 -4.08 6.78
C TRP A 137 2.24 -3.18 7.95
N GLN A 138 3.37 -2.47 7.86
CA GLN A 138 3.82 -1.52 8.88
C GLN A 138 2.80 -0.39 9.08
N LYS A 139 2.25 0.16 8.00
CA LYS A 139 1.23 1.20 8.04
C LYS A 139 -0.05 0.72 8.73
N ASN A 140 -0.51 -0.48 8.42
CA ASN A 140 -1.67 -1.08 9.07
C ASN A 140 -1.45 -1.29 10.58
N LEU A 141 -0.26 -1.72 11.00
CA LEU A 141 0.06 -1.84 12.42
C LEU A 141 0.01 -0.50 13.15
N GLN A 142 0.51 0.57 12.54
CA GLN A 142 0.46 1.92 13.12
C GLN A 142 -0.98 2.41 13.26
N LYS A 143 -1.81 2.20 12.24
CA LYS A 143 -3.24 2.55 12.26
C LYS A 143 -3.98 1.83 13.39
N ASN A 144 -3.82 0.51 13.50
CA ASN A 144 -4.46 -0.29 14.53
C ASN A 144 -4.02 0.12 15.96
N ARG A 145 -2.76 0.50 16.15
CA ARG A 145 -2.27 1.03 17.44
C ARG A 145 -2.91 2.37 17.76
N ALA A 146 -3.00 3.28 16.83
CA ALA A 146 -3.63 4.59 17.03
C ALA A 146 -5.12 4.44 17.38
N GLU A 147 -5.86 3.60 16.69
CA GLU A 147 -7.27 3.30 16.96
C GLU A 147 -7.46 2.69 18.37
N SER A 148 -6.59 1.79 18.79
CA SER A 148 -6.63 1.19 20.13
C SER A 148 -6.43 2.22 21.24
N ILE A 149 -5.52 3.19 21.04
CA ILE A 149 -5.27 4.28 21.99
C ILE A 149 -6.50 5.19 22.08
N VAL A 150 -7.10 5.57 20.96
CA VAL A 150 -8.31 6.41 20.94
C VAL A 150 -9.45 5.73 21.66
N GLN A 151 -9.67 4.43 21.44
CA GLN A 151 -10.72 3.67 22.12
C GLN A 151 -10.49 3.55 23.63
N SER A 152 -9.23 3.37 24.08
CA SER A 152 -8.91 3.31 25.51
C SER A 152 -9.17 4.64 26.21
N ASN A 153 -8.74 5.75 25.61
CA ASN A 153 -8.96 7.09 26.14
C ASN A 153 -10.48 7.42 26.22
N GLN A 154 -11.26 7.00 25.24
CA GLN A 154 -12.72 7.21 25.23
C GLN A 154 -13.42 6.40 26.33
N ARG A 155 -12.93 5.19 26.65
CA ARG A 155 -13.44 4.38 27.76
C ARG A 155 -13.12 4.99 29.12
N GLU A 156 -11.94 5.55 29.30
CA GLU A 156 -11.56 6.26 30.54
C GLU A 156 -12.39 7.51 30.73
N TYR A 157 -12.54 8.35 29.71
CA TYR A 157 -13.40 9.54 29.77
C TYR A 157 -14.85 9.21 30.15
N ASN A 158 -15.42 8.16 29.60
CA ASN A 158 -16.78 7.73 29.92
C ASN A 158 -16.90 7.17 31.35
N LYS A 159 -15.86 6.53 31.89
CA LYS A 159 -15.84 6.09 33.29
C LYS A 159 -15.81 7.27 34.27
N ASP A 160 -14.98 8.26 34.01
CA ASP A 160 -14.84 9.44 34.84
C ASP A 160 -16.14 10.26 34.87
N ASN A 161 -16.81 10.42 33.74
CA ASN A 161 -18.10 11.11 33.68
C ASN A 161 -19.20 10.36 34.47
N LYS A 162 -19.30 9.03 34.35
CA LYS A 162 -20.25 8.24 35.15
C LYS A 162 -19.99 8.34 36.64
N THR A 163 -18.73 8.36 37.07
CA THR A 163 -18.36 8.51 38.48
C THR A 163 -18.71 9.89 39.00
N GLN A 164 -18.55 10.95 38.19
CA GLN A 164 -18.97 12.30 38.56
C GLN A 164 -20.50 12.46 38.65
N GLU A 165 -21.25 11.86 37.74
CA GLU A 165 -22.72 11.88 37.81
C GLU A 165 -23.26 11.14 39.04
N GLN A 166 -22.68 9.99 39.38
CA GLN A 166 -23.05 9.26 40.61
C GLN A 166 -22.76 10.10 41.88
N LYS A 167 -21.62 10.79 41.97
CA LYS A 167 -21.31 11.68 43.09
C LYS A 167 -22.26 12.87 43.19
N ARG A 168 -22.71 13.42 42.05
CA ARG A 168 -23.72 14.51 42.02
C ARG A 168 -25.12 14.04 42.39
N GLY A 169 -25.47 12.78 42.05
CA GLY A 169 -26.75 12.16 42.42
C GLY A 169 -26.86 11.89 43.94
N VAL A 170 -25.80 11.42 44.59
CA VAL A 170 -25.74 11.18 46.02
C VAL A 170 -25.87 12.48 46.81
N ASN A 171 -25.23 13.56 46.41
CA ASN A 171 -25.36 14.87 47.07
C ASN A 171 -26.77 15.48 46.98
N ARG A 172 -27.58 15.15 46.00
CA ARG A 172 -28.96 15.65 45.90
C ARG A 172 -29.90 14.91 46.88
N ASN A 173 -29.70 13.63 47.10
CA ASN A 173 -30.51 12.86 48.06
C ASN A 173 -30.25 13.24 49.53
N ASP A 174 -29.01 13.64 49.87
CA ASP A 174 -28.68 14.09 51.22
C ASP A 174 -29.28 15.46 51.58
N VAL A 175 -29.55 16.33 50.62
CA VAL A 175 -30.15 17.65 50.84
C VAL A 175 -31.65 17.58 51.06
N ASP A 176 -32.36 16.61 50.51
CA ASP A 176 -33.83 16.48 50.70
C ASP A 176 -34.21 15.85 52.04
N ILE A 177 -33.37 15.04 52.68
CA ILE A 177 -33.63 14.40 53.96
C ILE A 177 -33.62 15.42 55.16
N HIS A 178 -32.94 16.55 55.01
CA HIS A 178 -32.89 17.58 56.05
C HIS A 178 -34.02 18.60 56.02
N LYS A 179 -34.96 18.55 55.08
CA LYS A 179 -36.09 19.51 54.97
C LYS A 179 -37.42 19.02 55.54
N GLU A 180 -37.56 17.76 55.90
CA GLU A 180 -38.83 17.21 56.42
C GLU A 180 -38.90 17.12 57.99
N GLY A 181 -37.89 17.56 58.72
CA GLY A 181 -37.78 17.42 60.16
C GLY A 181 -38.24 18.61 61.01
N GLY A 182 -39.08 19.50 60.52
CA GLY A 182 -39.41 20.72 61.26
C GLY A 182 -40.87 21.19 61.21
N ARG A 183 -41.85 20.33 61.54
CA ARG A 183 -43.20 20.78 61.94
C ARG A 183 -43.82 19.81 62.96
N THR A 184 -43.60 20.10 64.17
CA THR A 184 -44.45 19.58 65.24
C THR A 184 -44.95 20.73 66.12
N ALA A 185 -46.25 20.83 66.17
CA ALA A 185 -47.20 21.10 67.24
C ALA A 185 -46.98 22.35 68.11
N VAL A 186 -47.93 23.23 68.01
CA VAL A 186 -48.46 23.81 69.25
C VAL A 186 -49.99 23.79 69.16
N SER A 187 -50.58 22.95 70.03
CA SER A 187 -51.99 22.98 70.45
C SER A 187 -52.15 24.11 71.48
N GLY A 188 -53.15 24.89 71.31
CA GLY A 188 -53.55 25.89 72.26
C GLY A 188 -55.09 25.84 72.41
N SER A 189 -55.52 25.24 73.49
CA SER A 189 -56.87 25.21 73.97
C SER A 189 -57.30 26.57 74.55
N GLY A 190 -58.58 26.87 74.48
CA GLY A 190 -59.13 27.77 75.42
C GLY A 190 -60.39 28.52 75.05
N ILE A 191 -61.51 28.03 75.53
CA ILE A 191 -62.78 28.64 75.91
C ILE A 191 -63.66 29.12 74.80
#